data_0a42752d4238d358cedb8a5b0987ec58
#
_entry.id   0a42752d4238d358cedb8a5b0987ec58
#
_cell.length_a   1.000
_cell.length_b   1.000
_cell.length_c   1.000
_cell.angle_alpha   90.00
_cell.angle_beta   90.00
_cell.angle_gamma   90.00
#
_symmetry.space_group_name_H-M   'P 1'
#
loop_
_entity.id
_entity.type
_entity.pdbx_description
1 polymer ?
#
loop_
_entity_poly.entity_id
_entity_poly.type
_entity_poly.pdbx_seq_one_letter_code
_entity_poly.pdbx_strand_id
1 'polypeptide(L)'
;MENQEPMMTLAIGQNNRQNRCAFTLIELILVMALIIVAVSLVVPRMSDFMRGRALDSEARQLFALIHAGQSRAVSEGMPMVLWVDEKQNTYGLEAETAAQSGDPKAEDLTVNEDLQITVVNVGSAAGTTFHNLPAIRFLPDGTIDETSPQTLRLTDTKGNALWLIESRNRTGYEISDTGK
;
A
#
# COMPACT_ATOMS: atom_id res chain seq x y z
N MET A 1 40.55 -42.39 -81.92
CA MET A 1 39.85 -42.65 -80.65
C MET A 1 40.43 -41.73 -79.64
N GLU A 2 39.82 -40.61 -79.51
CA GLU A 2 40.29 -39.47 -78.68
C GLU A 2 39.43 -39.39 -77.45
N ASN A 3 39.99 -39.67 -76.30
CA ASN A 3 39.33 -39.59 -74.99
C ASN A 3 39.35 -38.13 -74.57
N GLN A 4 38.19 -37.48 -74.58
CA GLN A 4 38.01 -36.20 -73.93
C GLN A 4 37.63 -36.40 -72.46
N GLU A 5 38.50 -35.99 -71.59
CA GLU A 5 38.25 -35.87 -70.15
C GLU A 5 37.38 -34.63 -69.89
N PRO A 6 36.31 -34.69 -69.06
CA PRO A 6 35.53 -33.51 -68.69
C PRO A 6 36.27 -32.74 -67.60
N MET A 7 36.56 -31.46 -67.92
CA MET A 7 37.07 -30.51 -66.90
C MET A 7 36.03 -30.24 -65.82
N MET A 8 36.40 -30.60 -64.60
CA MET A 8 35.63 -30.37 -63.40
C MET A 8 35.79 -28.91 -62.96
N THR A 9 34.72 -28.12 -63.21
CA THR A 9 34.70 -26.74 -62.79
C THR A 9 34.43 -26.65 -61.28
N LEU A 10 35.44 -26.25 -60.52
CA LEU A 10 35.31 -25.96 -59.11
C LEU A 10 34.46 -24.68 -58.93
N ALA A 11 33.23 -24.85 -58.46
CA ALA A 11 32.43 -23.74 -58.03
C ALA A 11 33.00 -23.14 -56.73
N ILE A 12 33.61 -21.98 -56.84
CA ILE A 12 34.09 -21.20 -55.70
C ILE A 12 32.83 -20.66 -54.97
N GLY A 13 32.55 -21.26 -53.82
CA GLY A 13 31.47 -20.79 -52.94
C GLY A 13 31.70 -19.33 -52.54
N GLN A 14 30.77 -18.49 -52.94
CA GLN A 14 30.69 -17.09 -52.46
C GLN A 14 30.46 -17.10 -50.96
N ASN A 15 31.51 -16.76 -50.22
CA ASN A 15 31.48 -16.57 -48.79
C ASN A 15 30.70 -15.26 -48.50
N ASN A 16 29.44 -15.40 -48.27
CA ASN A 16 28.57 -14.30 -47.86
C ASN A 16 29.00 -13.78 -46.50
N ARG A 17 29.94 -12.84 -46.49
CA ARG A 17 30.33 -12.12 -45.27
C ARG A 17 29.12 -11.29 -44.83
N GLN A 18 28.29 -11.87 -43.97
CA GLN A 18 27.33 -11.09 -43.18
C GLN A 18 28.12 -10.01 -42.47
N ASN A 19 27.85 -8.74 -42.81
CA ASN A 19 28.38 -7.58 -42.10
C ASN A 19 27.86 -7.65 -40.67
N ARG A 20 28.58 -8.28 -39.80
CA ARG A 20 28.37 -8.19 -38.34
C ARG A 20 28.79 -6.78 -37.98
N CYS A 21 27.78 -5.86 -37.86
CA CYS A 21 28.02 -4.57 -37.25
C CYS A 21 28.54 -4.81 -35.82
N ALA A 22 29.85 -4.77 -35.65
CA ALA A 22 30.43 -4.81 -34.32
C ALA A 22 30.28 -3.43 -33.69
N PHE A 23 29.71 -3.39 -32.50
CA PHE A 23 29.61 -2.15 -31.72
C PHE A 23 31.01 -1.61 -31.41
N THR A 24 31.17 -0.32 -31.60
CA THR A 24 32.43 0.36 -31.21
C THR A 24 32.45 0.57 -29.69
N LEU A 25 33.63 0.56 -29.09
CA LEU A 25 33.79 0.78 -27.65
C LEU A 25 33.22 2.15 -27.23
N ILE A 26 33.36 3.17 -28.09
CA ILE A 26 32.81 4.52 -27.85
C ILE A 26 31.26 4.51 -27.84
N GLU A 27 30.63 3.74 -28.69
CA GLU A 27 29.17 3.59 -28.75
C GLU A 27 28.62 2.94 -27.47
N LEU A 28 29.33 1.92 -26.94
CA LEU A 28 28.99 1.31 -25.68
C LEU A 28 29.09 2.28 -24.51
N ILE A 29 30.17 3.07 -24.45
CA ILE A 29 30.36 4.09 -23.39
C ILE A 29 29.27 5.16 -23.48
N LEU A 30 28.92 5.61 -24.68
CA LEU A 30 27.89 6.61 -24.91
C LEU A 30 26.51 6.11 -24.50
N VAL A 31 26.18 4.87 -24.82
CA VAL A 31 24.91 4.22 -24.41
C VAL A 31 24.85 4.09 -22.89
N MET A 32 25.94 3.65 -22.24
CA MET A 32 26.00 3.55 -20.77
C MET A 32 25.85 4.92 -20.10
N ALA A 33 26.48 5.96 -20.63
CA ALA A 33 26.32 7.32 -20.13
C ALA A 33 24.86 7.81 -20.26
N LEU A 34 24.23 7.57 -21.39
CA LEU A 34 22.79 7.89 -21.60
C LEU A 34 21.87 7.14 -20.64
N ILE A 35 22.14 5.85 -20.39
CA ILE A 35 21.35 5.05 -19.45
C ILE A 35 21.49 5.60 -18.04
N ILE A 36 22.71 5.97 -17.59
CA ILE A 36 22.94 6.55 -16.26
C ILE A 36 22.14 7.83 -16.11
N VAL A 37 22.16 8.73 -17.09
CA VAL A 37 21.38 9.97 -17.08
C VAL A 37 19.87 9.67 -17.04
N ALA A 38 19.38 8.76 -17.87
CA ALA A 38 17.96 8.40 -17.89
C ALA A 38 17.51 7.81 -16.56
N VAL A 39 18.28 6.89 -15.98
CA VAL A 39 17.97 6.26 -14.68
C VAL A 39 17.95 7.29 -13.56
N SER A 40 18.90 8.24 -13.54
CA SER A 40 18.96 9.26 -12.50
C SER A 40 17.74 10.19 -12.46
N LEU A 41 17.04 10.35 -13.58
CA LEU A 41 15.81 11.16 -13.68
C LEU A 41 14.55 10.36 -13.34
N VAL A 42 14.54 9.04 -13.59
CA VAL A 42 13.36 8.18 -13.42
C VAL A 42 13.22 7.69 -11.96
N VAL A 43 14.33 7.29 -11.33
CA VAL A 43 14.32 6.69 -9.99
C VAL A 43 13.60 7.55 -8.93
N PRO A 44 13.83 8.87 -8.80
CA PRO A 44 13.16 9.67 -7.77
C PRO A 44 11.64 9.75 -7.98
N ARG A 45 11.15 9.71 -9.21
CA ARG A 45 9.71 9.75 -9.51
C ARG A 45 8.99 8.45 -9.20
N MET A 46 9.67 7.32 -9.33
CA MET A 46 9.08 6.02 -9.00
C MET A 46 8.84 5.86 -7.50
N SER A 47 9.71 6.38 -6.65
CA SER A 47 9.53 6.29 -5.20
C SER A 47 8.27 7.04 -4.72
N ASP A 48 7.93 8.17 -5.32
CA ASP A 48 6.73 8.94 -4.99
C ASP A 48 5.45 8.21 -5.40
N PHE A 49 5.47 7.59 -6.56
CA PHE A 49 4.35 6.77 -7.04
C PHE A 49 4.10 5.53 -6.15
N MET A 50 5.16 4.85 -5.73
CA MET A 50 5.04 3.67 -4.86
C MET A 50 4.48 4.05 -3.47
N ARG A 51 4.90 5.19 -2.91
CA ARG A 51 4.40 5.67 -1.61
C ARG A 51 2.94 6.09 -1.65
N GLY A 52 2.50 6.78 -2.69
CA GLY A 52 1.09 7.11 -2.88
C GLY A 52 0.20 5.86 -2.92
N ARG A 53 0.68 4.79 -3.55
CA ARG A 53 -0.02 3.51 -3.55
C ARG A 53 -0.01 2.83 -2.17
N ALA A 54 1.08 2.94 -1.42
CA ALA A 54 1.16 2.39 -0.07
C ALA A 54 0.15 3.10 0.86
N LEU A 55 0.05 4.42 0.78
CA LEU A 55 -0.90 5.22 1.56
C LEU A 55 -2.35 4.86 1.22
N ASP A 56 -2.70 4.75 -0.07
CA ASP A 56 -4.05 4.34 -0.51
C ASP A 56 -4.37 2.89 -0.10
N SER A 57 -3.40 1.99 -0.22
CA SER A 57 -3.56 0.59 0.19
C SER A 57 -3.84 0.46 1.69
N GLU A 58 -3.07 1.17 2.52
CA GLU A 58 -3.23 1.16 3.98
C GLU A 58 -4.57 1.78 4.40
N ALA A 59 -4.95 2.90 3.79
CA ALA A 59 -6.26 3.52 4.04
C ALA A 59 -7.42 2.57 3.71
N ARG A 60 -7.33 1.83 2.62
CA ARG A 60 -8.34 0.83 2.24
C ARG A 60 -8.35 -0.38 3.18
N GLN A 61 -7.18 -0.80 3.67
CA GLN A 61 -7.09 -1.90 4.64
C GLN A 61 -7.75 -1.51 5.96
N LEU A 62 -7.42 -0.32 6.48
CA LEU A 62 -8.05 0.21 7.69
C LEU A 62 -9.57 0.40 7.51
N PHE A 63 -10.00 0.91 6.35
CA PHE A 63 -11.41 1.03 6.00
C PHE A 63 -12.13 -0.32 5.96
N ALA A 64 -11.49 -1.35 5.39
CA ALA A 64 -12.05 -2.70 5.37
C ALA A 64 -12.17 -3.28 6.79
N LEU A 65 -11.19 -3.01 7.67
CA LEU A 65 -11.23 -3.47 9.06
C LEU A 65 -12.35 -2.76 9.85
N ILE A 66 -12.59 -1.47 9.60
CA ILE A 66 -13.72 -0.73 10.16
C ILE A 66 -15.06 -1.42 9.78
N HIS A 67 -15.23 -1.74 8.50
CA HIS A 67 -16.42 -2.45 8.05
C HIS A 67 -16.55 -3.86 8.63
N ALA A 68 -15.43 -4.56 8.77
CA ALA A 68 -15.40 -5.87 9.42
C ALA A 68 -15.84 -5.76 10.89
N GLY A 69 -15.36 -4.74 11.62
CA GLY A 69 -15.76 -4.46 12.99
C GLY A 69 -17.26 -4.21 13.14
N GLN A 70 -17.81 -3.36 12.28
CA GLN A 70 -19.27 -3.11 12.27
C GLN A 70 -20.07 -4.38 11.95
N SER A 71 -19.65 -5.12 10.93
CA SER A 71 -20.32 -6.39 10.54
C SER A 71 -20.27 -7.42 11.66
N ARG A 72 -19.12 -7.53 12.36
CA ARG A 72 -18.99 -8.41 13.52
C ARG A 72 -19.86 -7.96 14.68
N ALA A 73 -19.90 -6.65 14.99
CA ALA A 73 -20.74 -6.12 16.07
C ALA A 73 -22.21 -6.49 15.87
N VAL A 74 -22.71 -6.32 14.64
CA VAL A 74 -24.09 -6.70 14.29
C VAL A 74 -24.30 -8.22 14.32
N SER A 75 -23.42 -8.99 13.72
CA SER A 75 -23.60 -10.44 13.57
C SER A 75 -23.41 -11.21 14.87
N GLU A 76 -22.49 -10.78 15.72
CA GLU A 76 -22.20 -11.41 17.02
C GLU A 76 -23.06 -10.83 18.16
N GLY A 77 -23.75 -9.70 17.90
CA GLY A 77 -24.62 -9.05 18.89
C GLY A 77 -23.87 -8.46 20.08
N MET A 78 -22.59 -8.17 19.92
CA MET A 78 -21.73 -7.62 20.97
C MET A 78 -20.89 -6.46 20.43
N PRO A 79 -20.52 -5.49 21.29
CA PRO A 79 -19.66 -4.39 20.86
C PRO A 79 -18.27 -4.88 20.42
N MET A 80 -17.79 -4.33 19.28
CA MET A 80 -16.43 -4.50 18.79
C MET A 80 -15.64 -3.22 18.95
N VAL A 81 -14.34 -3.34 19.10
CA VAL A 81 -13.44 -2.22 19.32
C VAL A 81 -12.26 -2.29 18.35
N LEU A 82 -12.06 -1.21 17.60
CA LEU A 82 -10.86 -1.00 16.79
C LEU A 82 -9.96 -0.01 17.55
N TRP A 83 -8.88 -0.53 18.12
CA TRP A 83 -7.90 0.28 18.85
C TRP A 83 -6.76 0.70 17.93
N VAL A 84 -6.12 1.83 18.25
CA VAL A 84 -4.99 2.39 17.50
C VAL A 84 -3.86 2.73 18.47
N ASP A 85 -2.67 2.16 18.26
CA ASP A 85 -1.46 2.55 18.93
C ASP A 85 -0.58 3.43 18.04
N GLU A 86 -0.65 4.72 18.24
CA GLU A 86 0.13 5.72 17.49
C GLU A 86 1.63 5.60 17.71
N LYS A 87 2.05 5.06 18.88
CA LYS A 87 3.47 4.94 19.27
C LYS A 87 4.13 3.74 18.62
N GLN A 88 3.40 2.62 18.57
CA GLN A 88 3.87 1.39 17.92
C GLN A 88 3.50 1.32 16.45
N ASN A 89 2.69 2.28 15.98
CA ASN A 89 2.18 2.34 14.62
C ASN A 89 1.42 1.06 14.24
N THR A 90 0.57 0.59 15.17
CA THR A 90 -0.25 -0.61 15.03
C THR A 90 -1.72 -0.30 15.29
N TYR A 91 -2.60 -1.11 14.78
CA TYR A 91 -4.03 -1.06 15.06
C TYR A 91 -4.62 -2.46 15.02
N GLY A 92 -5.72 -2.67 15.70
CA GLY A 92 -6.33 -3.99 15.75
C GLY A 92 -7.83 -3.93 16.03
N LEU A 93 -8.50 -5.05 15.74
CA LEU A 93 -9.93 -5.24 15.94
C LEU A 93 -10.18 -6.44 16.85
N GLU A 94 -10.93 -6.21 17.91
CA GLU A 94 -11.33 -7.28 18.84
C GLU A 94 -12.69 -7.00 19.48
N ALA A 95 -13.25 -8.01 20.12
CA ALA A 95 -14.46 -7.85 20.92
C ALA A 95 -14.17 -7.04 22.18
N GLU A 96 -15.03 -6.11 22.56
CA GLU A 96 -14.86 -5.32 23.78
C GLU A 96 -14.70 -6.17 25.05
N THR A 97 -15.37 -7.33 25.07
CA THR A 97 -15.25 -8.30 26.17
C THR A 97 -13.91 -9.05 26.19
N ALA A 98 -13.12 -8.96 25.14
CA ALA A 98 -11.82 -9.61 25.02
C ALA A 98 -10.79 -9.12 26.04
N ALA A 99 -10.95 -7.91 26.55
CA ALA A 99 -10.12 -7.39 27.65
C ALA A 99 -10.04 -8.33 28.86
N GLN A 100 -11.01 -9.23 29.03
CA GLN A 100 -11.09 -10.18 30.13
C GLN A 100 -10.87 -11.64 29.73
N SER A 101 -11.22 -12.02 28.50
CA SER A 101 -11.25 -13.44 28.06
C SER A 101 -10.44 -13.74 26.80
N GLY A 102 -9.90 -12.71 26.13
CA GLY A 102 -9.27 -12.84 24.81
C GLY A 102 -10.33 -13.03 23.71
N ASP A 103 -10.03 -12.55 22.50
CA ASP A 103 -10.84 -12.79 21.31
C ASP A 103 -10.07 -13.72 20.35
N PRO A 104 -10.55 -14.93 20.05
CA PRO A 104 -9.87 -15.83 19.12
C PRO A 104 -9.88 -15.31 17.66
N LYS A 105 -10.67 -14.27 17.38
CA LYS A 105 -10.76 -13.62 16.07
C LYS A 105 -10.16 -12.20 16.11
N ALA A 106 -9.36 -11.87 17.13
CA ALA A 106 -8.65 -10.60 17.16
C ALA A 106 -7.71 -10.49 15.95
N GLU A 107 -7.67 -9.32 15.37
CA GLU A 107 -6.78 -8.99 14.25
C GLU A 107 -5.87 -7.85 14.68
N ASP A 108 -4.55 -8.07 14.63
CA ASP A 108 -3.53 -7.07 14.91
C ASP A 108 -2.74 -6.79 13.63
N LEU A 109 -2.65 -5.55 13.25
CA LEU A 109 -2.01 -5.10 12.02
C LEU A 109 -0.97 -4.02 12.31
N THR A 110 0.13 -4.08 11.60
CA THR A 110 1.18 -3.05 11.66
C THR A 110 1.11 -2.18 10.42
N VAL A 111 1.06 -0.88 10.62
CA VAL A 111 1.10 0.11 9.52
C VAL A 111 2.45 0.02 8.81
N ASN A 112 2.46 0.23 7.50
CA ASN A 112 3.68 0.24 6.70
C ASN A 112 4.74 1.21 7.31
N GLU A 113 6.02 0.84 7.29
CA GLU A 113 7.13 1.59 7.90
C GLU A 113 7.27 3.04 7.38
N ASP A 114 6.84 3.30 6.15
CA ASP A 114 6.87 4.64 5.53
C ASP A 114 5.65 5.51 5.92
N LEU A 115 4.68 4.96 6.66
CA LEU A 115 3.42 5.60 7.01
C LEU A 115 3.28 5.72 8.52
N GLN A 116 2.50 6.69 8.96
CA GLN A 116 2.12 6.87 10.36
C GLN A 116 0.62 7.06 10.49
N ILE A 117 0.02 6.33 11.46
CA ILE A 117 -1.37 6.51 11.85
C ILE A 117 -1.46 7.47 13.04
N THR A 118 -2.42 8.38 13.00
CA THR A 118 -2.74 9.29 14.11
C THR A 118 -4.25 9.42 14.27
N VAL A 119 -4.70 9.53 15.50
CA VAL A 119 -6.10 9.76 15.85
C VAL A 119 -6.32 11.24 16.08
N VAL A 120 -7.23 11.83 15.31
CA VAL A 120 -7.56 13.24 15.43
C VAL A 120 -8.89 13.36 16.16
N ASN A 121 -8.84 13.74 17.43
CA ASN A 121 -10.04 14.00 18.23
C ASN A 121 -10.52 15.43 18.00
N VAL A 122 -11.61 15.57 17.26
CA VAL A 122 -12.30 16.84 17.13
C VAL A 122 -13.51 16.83 18.07
N GLY A 123 -13.33 17.32 19.28
CA GLY A 123 -14.48 17.82 20.06
C GLY A 123 -14.88 17.12 21.34
N SER A 124 -14.18 16.10 21.85
CA SER A 124 -14.51 15.57 23.18
C SER A 124 -13.27 15.20 23.99
N ALA A 125 -13.22 15.66 25.24
CA ALA A 125 -12.07 15.53 26.12
C ALA A 125 -11.83 14.10 26.65
N ALA A 126 -12.71 13.15 26.35
CA ALA A 126 -12.60 11.76 26.79
C ALA A 126 -13.13 10.86 25.67
N GLY A 127 -12.28 10.57 24.67
CA GLY A 127 -12.62 9.61 23.63
C GLY A 127 -12.74 8.18 24.17
N THR A 128 -13.40 7.30 23.44
CA THR A 128 -13.41 5.87 23.74
C THR A 128 -11.97 5.34 23.79
N THR A 129 -11.63 4.65 24.86
CA THR A 129 -10.33 4.02 25.02
C THR A 129 -10.47 2.53 25.29
N PHE A 130 -9.56 1.75 24.72
CA PHE A 130 -9.44 0.32 24.99
C PHE A 130 -7.97 0.01 25.28
N HIS A 131 -7.66 -0.66 26.38
CA HIS A 131 -6.30 -0.89 26.88
C HIS A 131 -5.45 0.41 27.02
N ASN A 132 -6.08 1.54 27.37
CA ASN A 132 -5.50 2.89 27.40
C ASN A 132 -5.07 3.44 26.01
N LEU A 133 -5.51 2.82 24.93
CA LEU A 133 -5.32 3.29 23.56
C LEU A 133 -6.62 3.94 23.05
N PRO A 134 -6.53 4.96 22.17
CA PRO A 134 -7.72 5.49 21.51
C PRO A 134 -8.37 4.40 20.66
N ALA A 135 -9.69 4.34 20.68
CA ALA A 135 -10.41 3.26 20.03
C ALA A 135 -11.75 3.71 19.43
N ILE A 136 -12.14 3.09 18.32
CA ILE A 136 -13.47 3.21 17.71
C ILE A 136 -14.31 2.05 18.23
N ARG A 137 -15.48 2.36 18.78
CA ARG A 137 -16.41 1.36 19.31
C ARG A 137 -17.61 1.20 18.37
N PHE A 138 -17.80 -0.01 17.89
CA PHE A 138 -18.93 -0.41 17.05
C PHE A 138 -20.00 -1.06 17.91
N LEU A 139 -21.23 -0.57 17.81
CA LEU A 139 -22.36 -1.07 18.56
C LEU A 139 -23.09 -2.19 17.80
N PRO A 140 -23.82 -3.08 18.52
CA PRO A 140 -24.59 -4.18 17.89
C PRO A 140 -25.69 -3.73 16.93
N ASP A 141 -26.14 -2.49 17.02
CA ASP A 141 -27.11 -1.89 16.10
C ASP A 141 -26.50 -1.40 14.78
N GLY A 142 -25.16 -1.57 14.61
CA GLY A 142 -24.40 -1.14 13.42
C GLY A 142 -23.94 0.31 13.46
N THR A 143 -24.20 1.05 14.54
CA THR A 143 -23.73 2.43 14.70
C THR A 143 -22.37 2.49 15.39
N ILE A 144 -21.72 3.65 15.26
CA ILE A 144 -20.47 3.97 15.96
C ILE A 144 -20.82 4.76 17.22
N ASP A 145 -20.16 4.42 18.33
CA ASP A 145 -20.37 5.13 19.60
C ASP A 145 -19.96 6.61 19.50
N GLU A 146 -20.73 7.50 20.11
CA GLU A 146 -20.53 8.96 20.05
C GLU A 146 -19.19 9.44 20.59
N THR A 147 -18.57 8.66 21.47
CA THR A 147 -17.29 8.98 22.09
C THR A 147 -16.11 8.49 21.27
N SER A 148 -16.37 7.78 20.17
CA SER A 148 -15.32 7.30 19.24
C SER A 148 -14.64 8.48 18.54
N PRO A 149 -13.35 8.34 18.17
CA PRO A 149 -12.66 9.32 17.37
C PRO A 149 -13.35 9.54 16.02
N GLN A 150 -13.60 10.80 15.68
CA GLN A 150 -14.29 11.14 14.43
C GLN A 150 -13.38 11.07 13.21
N THR A 151 -12.07 11.11 13.42
CA THR A 151 -11.11 11.18 12.32
C THR A 151 -9.84 10.41 12.64
N LEU A 152 -9.45 9.53 11.71
CA LEU A 152 -8.14 8.90 11.66
C LEU A 152 -7.35 9.52 10.51
N ARG A 153 -6.07 9.73 10.71
CA ARG A 153 -5.17 10.29 9.70
C ARG A 153 -4.02 9.32 9.46
N LEU A 154 -3.81 8.97 8.19
CA LEU A 154 -2.62 8.30 7.73
C LEU A 154 -1.73 9.30 7.02
N THR A 155 -0.45 9.34 7.37
CA THR A 155 0.51 10.32 6.82
C THR A 155 1.76 9.58 6.33
N ASP A 156 2.28 9.96 5.17
CA ASP A 156 3.57 9.47 4.68
C ASP A 156 4.73 10.36 5.16
N THR A 157 5.96 9.91 4.93
CA THR A 157 7.19 10.62 5.30
C THR A 157 7.37 11.97 4.58
N LYS A 158 6.58 12.27 3.54
CA LYS A 158 6.60 13.55 2.79
C LYS A 158 5.50 14.51 3.23
N GLY A 159 4.61 14.07 4.12
CA GLY A 159 3.50 14.87 4.60
C GLY A 159 2.22 14.75 3.78
N ASN A 160 2.16 13.85 2.77
CA ASN A 160 0.88 13.52 2.15
C ASN A 160 0.04 12.75 3.16
N ALA A 161 -1.26 13.04 3.22
CA ALA A 161 -2.15 12.43 4.19
C ALA A 161 -3.46 11.98 3.53
N LEU A 162 -3.98 10.85 4.01
CA LEU A 162 -5.37 10.43 3.81
C LEU A 162 -6.08 10.42 5.15
N TRP A 163 -7.34 10.76 5.10
CA TRP A 163 -8.18 10.90 6.26
C TRP A 163 -9.33 9.89 6.17
N LEU A 164 -9.60 9.20 7.27
CA LEU A 164 -10.84 8.45 7.44
C LEU A 164 -11.72 9.26 8.37
N ILE A 165 -12.82 9.78 7.86
CA ILE A 165 -13.71 10.70 8.57
C ILE A 165 -15.01 9.97 8.84
N GLU A 166 -15.51 10.05 10.07
CA GLU A 166 -16.80 9.50 10.46
C GLU A 166 -17.93 10.14 9.64
N SER A 167 -18.81 9.31 9.11
CA SER A 167 -20.01 9.75 8.43
C SER A 167 -20.98 10.45 9.40
N ARG A 168 -21.67 11.48 8.94
CA ARG A 168 -22.64 12.24 9.76
C ARG A 168 -23.72 11.37 10.43
N ASN A 169 -24.03 10.25 9.83
CA ASN A 169 -25.04 9.31 10.35
C ASN A 169 -24.44 8.31 11.33
N ARG A 170 -23.14 8.37 11.59
CA ARG A 170 -22.40 7.41 12.43
C ARG A 170 -22.57 5.94 11.99
N THR A 171 -22.75 5.75 10.70
CA THR A 171 -22.88 4.41 10.10
C THR A 171 -21.59 3.92 9.44
N GLY A 172 -20.49 4.67 9.54
CA GLY A 172 -19.20 4.29 8.95
C GLY A 172 -18.23 5.45 8.86
N TYR A 173 -17.11 5.18 8.22
CA TYR A 173 -16.09 6.16 7.87
C TYR A 173 -16.01 6.30 6.36
N GLU A 174 -15.51 7.42 5.89
CA GLU A 174 -15.26 7.71 4.49
C GLU A 174 -13.80 8.12 4.31
N ILE A 175 -13.16 7.67 3.23
CA ILE A 175 -11.79 8.06 2.90
C ILE A 175 -11.85 9.43 2.19
N SER A 176 -11.06 10.39 2.66
CA SER A 176 -10.96 11.73 2.11
C SER A 176 -9.51 12.18 1.99
N ASP A 177 -9.22 12.95 0.94
CA ASP A 177 -7.91 13.60 0.76
C ASP A 177 -7.78 14.89 1.61
N THR A 178 -8.88 15.33 2.21
CA THR A 178 -8.93 16.54 3.03
C THR A 178 -9.53 16.24 4.40
N GLY A 179 -8.95 16.80 5.46
CA GLY A 179 -9.40 16.59 6.84
C GLY A 179 -10.63 17.41 7.25
N LYS A 180 -11.52 17.75 6.29
CA LYS A 180 -12.74 18.54 6.53
C LYS A 180 -13.98 17.73 6.20
#